data_58ceade31426eca34cc04eb7dea5c4f0
#
_entry.id   58ceade31426eca34cc04eb7dea5c4f0
#
_cell.length_a   1.000
_cell.length_b   1.000
_cell.length_c   1.000
_cell.angle_alpha   90.00
_cell.angle_beta   90.00
_cell.angle_gamma   90.00
#
_symmetry.space_group_name_H-M   'P 1'
#
loop_
_entity.id
_entity.type
_entity.pdbx_description
1 polymer ?
#
loop_
_entity_poly.entity_id
_entity_poly.type
_entity_poly.pdbx_seq_one_letter_code
_entity_poly.pdbx_strand_id
1 'polypeptide(L)'
;MSFSVQKNRKVLIGLSAVLVILIGALLFYFLYWIKTPAYSLGLVQKSIEKHDLPTFKRHVDLKSLYSRGFDDLMQESLGEDASNGFVAGIVAALKENIIQTMITETEKYVETGNFEKPAQSDGKSQASIQDVSQKLDAPNLEYAGVKGTQIDGNIAIVTLSLRDTKVDKEFDLKIKMRAIDNGEWQVVEVTNLIEFMQEQEKAEQEKLAEINAPVQKEMDAAFDVSNRIAGSIVSQNSFFPSHYIRFQIGYTLPTPDKKVSSVMGYLNVKDKDGKTAVTLPVQINNIDKNYTAADYTTDKIWTFES
;
A
#
# COMPACT_ATOMS: atom_id res chain seq x y z
N MET A 1 -27.06 -72.04 -7.97
CA MET A 1 -26.65 -71.06 -6.89
C MET A 1 -25.32 -70.41 -7.20
N SER A 2 -25.16 -69.75 -8.33
CA SER A 2 -23.84 -69.14 -8.73
C SER A 2 -23.83 -67.62 -8.87
N PHE A 3 -24.96 -66.93 -8.72
CA PHE A 3 -25.08 -65.50 -8.97
C PHE A 3 -24.69 -64.60 -7.78
N SER A 4 -24.69 -65.08 -6.57
CA SER A 4 -24.46 -64.21 -5.38
C SER A 4 -22.96 -63.91 -5.10
N VAL A 5 -22.06 -64.85 -5.41
CA VAL A 5 -20.63 -64.70 -5.16
C VAL A 5 -19.97 -63.67 -6.08
N GLN A 6 -20.42 -63.62 -7.33
CA GLN A 6 -19.84 -62.73 -8.32
C GLN A 6 -20.23 -61.24 -8.09
N LYS A 7 -21.45 -60.98 -7.57
CA LYS A 7 -21.95 -59.67 -7.21
C LYS A 7 -21.18 -59.12 -5.98
N ASN A 8 -20.95 -59.94 -4.97
CA ASN A 8 -20.21 -59.59 -3.78
C ASN A 8 -18.71 -59.28 -4.08
N ARG A 9 -18.11 -60.01 -5.04
CA ARG A 9 -16.74 -59.77 -5.45
C ARG A 9 -16.54 -58.40 -6.14
N LYS A 10 -17.48 -57.97 -6.99
CA LYS A 10 -17.45 -56.63 -7.60
C LYS A 10 -17.63 -55.50 -6.58
N VAL A 11 -18.51 -55.72 -5.58
CA VAL A 11 -18.73 -54.79 -4.48
C VAL A 11 -17.47 -54.67 -3.59
N LEU A 12 -16.84 -55.83 -3.28
CA LEU A 12 -15.58 -55.84 -2.52
C LEU A 12 -14.42 -55.16 -3.24
N ILE A 13 -14.30 -55.36 -4.56
CA ILE A 13 -13.30 -54.67 -5.39
C ILE A 13 -13.57 -53.13 -5.40
N GLY A 14 -14.81 -52.73 -5.54
CA GLY A 14 -15.22 -51.33 -5.48
C GLY A 14 -14.91 -50.69 -4.12
N LEU A 15 -15.23 -51.40 -3.03
CA LEU A 15 -14.93 -50.93 -1.67
C LEU A 15 -13.42 -50.82 -1.41
N SER A 16 -12.62 -51.81 -1.86
CA SER A 16 -11.14 -51.74 -1.71
C SER A 16 -10.56 -50.63 -2.58
N ALA A 17 -11.06 -50.32 -3.77
CA ALA A 17 -10.62 -49.19 -4.57
C ALA A 17 -10.89 -47.85 -3.88
N VAL A 18 -12.10 -47.68 -3.32
CA VAL A 18 -12.43 -46.49 -2.51
C VAL A 18 -11.52 -46.34 -1.30
N LEU A 19 -11.23 -47.43 -0.59
CA LEU A 19 -10.34 -47.40 0.57
C LEU A 19 -8.91 -47.02 0.17
N VAL A 20 -8.40 -47.53 -0.95
CA VAL A 20 -7.06 -47.15 -1.46
C VAL A 20 -7.00 -45.67 -1.85
N ILE A 21 -8.06 -45.14 -2.49
CA ILE A 21 -8.16 -43.74 -2.81
C ILE A 21 -8.17 -42.87 -1.54
N LEU A 22 -8.97 -43.26 -0.52
CA LEU A 22 -9.02 -42.54 0.75
C LEU A 22 -7.65 -42.55 1.48
N ILE A 23 -6.99 -43.73 1.53
CA ILE A 23 -5.64 -43.83 2.12
C ILE A 23 -4.66 -42.96 1.31
N GLY A 24 -4.71 -43.01 -0.03
CA GLY A 24 -3.88 -42.16 -0.89
C GLY A 24 -4.12 -40.67 -0.67
N ALA A 25 -5.39 -40.24 -0.55
CA ALA A 25 -5.75 -38.88 -0.25
C ALA A 25 -5.30 -38.42 1.15
N LEU A 26 -5.42 -39.27 2.16
CA LEU A 26 -4.90 -39.01 3.51
C LEU A 26 -3.39 -38.91 3.51
N LEU A 27 -2.68 -39.82 2.85
CA LEU A 27 -1.22 -39.77 2.74
C LEU A 27 -0.79 -38.50 1.99
N PHE A 28 -1.44 -38.16 0.88
CA PHE A 28 -1.18 -36.91 0.16
C PHE A 28 -1.40 -35.69 1.06
N TYR A 29 -2.51 -35.66 1.79
CA TYR A 29 -2.82 -34.58 2.72
C TYR A 29 -1.74 -34.45 3.80
N PHE A 30 -1.41 -35.52 4.53
CA PHE A 30 -0.46 -35.48 5.66
C PHE A 30 1.00 -35.40 5.27
N LEU A 31 1.41 -35.95 4.11
CA LEU A 31 2.81 -35.97 3.70
C LEU A 31 3.19 -34.79 2.83
N TYR A 32 2.24 -34.22 2.12
CA TYR A 32 2.50 -33.18 1.13
C TYR A 32 1.75 -31.89 1.42
N TRP A 33 0.41 -31.92 1.48
CA TRP A 33 -0.40 -30.70 1.53
C TRP A 33 -0.14 -29.85 2.75
N ILE A 34 -0.09 -30.43 3.95
CA ILE A 34 0.16 -29.70 5.21
C ILE A 34 1.58 -29.09 5.29
N LYS A 35 2.48 -29.50 4.40
CA LYS A 35 3.86 -29.01 4.31
C LYS A 35 4.05 -27.96 3.22
N THR A 36 2.97 -27.45 2.65
CA THR A 36 3.06 -26.40 1.65
C THR A 36 3.05 -25.01 2.28
N PRO A 37 3.72 -24.00 1.65
CA PRO A 37 3.65 -22.62 2.08
C PRO A 37 2.20 -22.09 2.11
N ALA A 38 1.38 -22.46 1.12
CA ALA A 38 -0.02 -22.07 1.04
C ALA A 38 -0.84 -22.60 2.23
N TYR A 39 -0.58 -23.83 2.69
CA TYR A 39 -1.23 -24.38 3.89
C TYR A 39 -0.87 -23.57 5.13
N SER A 40 0.42 -23.24 5.32
CA SER A 40 0.90 -22.44 6.45
C SER A 40 0.27 -21.03 6.44
N LEU A 41 0.09 -20.40 5.27
CA LEU A 41 -0.68 -19.15 5.16
C LEU A 41 -2.15 -19.32 5.57
N GLY A 42 -2.78 -20.44 5.22
CA GLY A 42 -4.12 -20.77 5.70
C GLY A 42 -4.19 -20.94 7.23
N LEU A 43 -3.10 -21.40 7.87
CA LEU A 43 -3.01 -21.45 9.34
C LEU A 43 -2.87 -20.05 9.93
N VAL A 44 -2.12 -19.16 9.29
CA VAL A 44 -2.06 -17.72 9.70
C VAL A 44 -3.45 -17.10 9.69
N GLN A 45 -4.19 -17.23 8.58
CA GLN A 45 -5.56 -16.72 8.48
C GLN A 45 -6.45 -17.27 9.60
N LYS A 46 -6.47 -18.59 9.77
CA LYS A 46 -7.28 -19.24 10.81
C LYS A 46 -6.89 -18.84 12.22
N SER A 47 -5.60 -18.58 12.47
CA SER A 47 -5.12 -18.14 13.78
C SER A 47 -5.60 -16.74 14.13
N ILE A 48 -5.70 -15.84 13.16
CA ILE A 48 -6.31 -14.51 13.32
C ILE A 48 -7.81 -14.64 13.62
N GLU A 49 -8.54 -15.42 12.81
CA GLU A 49 -9.98 -15.64 12.98
C GLU A 49 -10.35 -16.28 14.33
N LYS A 50 -9.46 -17.13 14.88
CA LYS A 50 -9.68 -17.87 16.13
C LYS A 50 -9.00 -17.25 17.34
N HIS A 51 -8.31 -16.14 17.18
CA HIS A 51 -7.53 -15.49 18.23
C HIS A 51 -6.45 -16.40 18.83
N ASP A 52 -5.84 -17.27 17.98
CA ASP A 52 -4.80 -18.23 18.36
C ASP A 52 -3.41 -17.61 18.14
N LEU A 53 -2.99 -16.76 19.09
CA LEU A 53 -1.68 -16.10 19.05
C LEU A 53 -0.49 -17.07 18.98
N PRO A 54 -0.45 -18.22 19.70
CA PRO A 54 0.63 -19.19 19.58
C PRO A 54 0.81 -19.72 18.15
N THR A 55 -0.27 -20.13 17.48
CA THR A 55 -0.22 -20.58 16.08
C THR A 55 0.21 -19.46 15.14
N PHE A 56 -0.30 -18.24 15.33
CA PHE A 56 0.10 -17.08 14.56
C PHE A 56 1.62 -16.82 14.65
N LYS A 57 2.18 -16.74 15.88
CA LYS A 57 3.62 -16.50 16.10
C LYS A 57 4.52 -17.60 15.53
N ARG A 58 4.03 -18.83 15.47
CA ARG A 58 4.76 -19.94 14.84
C ARG A 58 4.90 -19.71 13.33
N HIS A 59 3.87 -19.18 12.67
CA HIS A 59 3.83 -19.03 11.22
C HIS A 59 4.13 -17.63 10.72
N VAL A 60 4.33 -16.63 11.60
CA VAL A 60 4.72 -15.25 11.26
C VAL A 60 5.87 -14.78 12.13
N ASP A 61 6.99 -14.45 11.52
CA ASP A 61 8.10 -13.77 12.18
C ASP A 61 7.88 -12.24 12.06
N LEU A 62 7.11 -11.70 13.02
CA LEU A 62 6.76 -10.29 13.03
C LEU A 62 7.98 -9.37 13.07
N LYS A 63 9.05 -9.78 13.77
CA LYS A 63 10.27 -8.98 13.85
C LYS A 63 10.94 -8.85 12.49
N SER A 64 11.10 -9.95 11.77
CA SER A 64 11.66 -9.95 10.42
C SER A 64 10.77 -9.18 9.45
N LEU A 65 9.47 -9.44 9.49
CA LEU A 65 8.47 -8.81 8.62
C LEU A 65 8.49 -7.28 8.76
N TYR A 66 8.38 -6.77 9.99
CA TYR A 66 8.34 -5.32 10.22
C TYR A 66 9.70 -4.65 10.05
N SER A 67 10.82 -5.34 10.37
CA SER A 67 12.14 -4.77 10.15
C SER A 67 12.43 -4.53 8.68
N ARG A 68 12.06 -5.49 7.81
CA ARG A 68 12.26 -5.35 6.36
C ARG A 68 11.31 -4.33 5.76
N GLY A 69 10.02 -4.42 6.09
CA GLY A 69 9.05 -3.42 5.62
C GLY A 69 9.40 -1.99 6.05
N PHE A 70 9.94 -1.81 7.26
CA PHE A 70 10.43 -0.52 7.72
C PHE A 70 11.62 -0.03 6.88
N ASP A 71 12.59 -0.91 6.60
CA ASP A 71 13.76 -0.54 5.79
C ASP A 71 13.35 -0.16 4.37
N ASP A 72 12.47 -0.91 3.74
CA ASP A 72 11.95 -0.63 2.40
C ASP A 72 11.24 0.74 2.35
N LEU A 73 10.37 1.02 3.33
CA LEU A 73 9.64 2.30 3.41
C LEU A 73 10.58 3.47 3.70
N MET A 74 11.60 3.28 4.52
CA MET A 74 12.59 4.34 4.80
C MET A 74 13.47 4.61 3.59
N GLN A 75 13.90 3.59 2.88
CA GLN A 75 14.67 3.75 1.65
C GLN A 75 13.88 4.50 0.57
N GLU A 76 12.60 4.17 0.40
CA GLU A 76 11.72 4.86 -0.55
C GLU A 76 11.47 6.33 -0.13
N SER A 77 11.23 6.58 1.17
CA SER A 77 10.87 7.91 1.67
C SER A 77 12.04 8.89 1.73
N LEU A 78 13.24 8.41 2.06
CA LEU A 78 14.42 9.25 2.28
C LEU A 78 15.34 9.29 1.04
N GLY A 79 15.23 8.33 0.12
CA GLY A 79 16.10 8.26 -1.06
C GLY A 79 17.58 8.37 -0.70
N GLU A 80 18.30 9.31 -1.33
CA GLU A 80 19.72 9.55 -1.07
C GLU A 80 20.00 10.07 0.35
N ASP A 81 19.04 10.75 1.00
CA ASP A 81 19.18 11.25 2.37
C ASP A 81 19.24 10.11 3.40
N ALA A 82 18.80 8.90 3.06
CA ALA A 82 18.97 7.71 3.90
C ALA A 82 20.45 7.41 4.20
N SER A 83 21.37 7.84 3.33
CA SER A 83 22.82 7.67 3.49
C SER A 83 23.47 8.74 4.40
N ASN A 84 22.74 9.80 4.76
CA ASN A 84 23.21 10.83 5.68
C ASN A 84 23.34 10.24 7.09
N GLY A 85 24.55 10.17 7.61
CA GLY A 85 24.86 9.53 8.90
C GLY A 85 24.05 10.04 10.09
N PHE A 86 23.64 11.33 10.08
CA PHE A 86 22.80 11.91 11.13
C PHE A 86 21.35 11.39 11.02
N VAL A 87 20.78 11.42 9.82
CA VAL A 87 19.43 10.90 9.54
C VAL A 87 19.36 9.40 9.81
N ALA A 88 20.34 8.64 9.30
CA ALA A 88 20.46 7.21 9.55
C ALA A 88 20.53 6.87 11.05
N GLY A 89 21.26 7.68 11.84
CA GLY A 89 21.33 7.52 13.30
C GLY A 89 19.99 7.71 14.01
N ILE A 90 19.21 8.73 13.62
CA ILE A 90 17.87 8.97 14.17
C ILE A 90 16.92 7.83 13.78
N VAL A 91 16.92 7.44 12.52
CA VAL A 91 16.09 6.34 12.01
C VAL A 91 16.40 5.03 12.75
N ALA A 92 17.70 4.69 12.91
CA ALA A 92 18.10 3.50 13.65
C ALA A 92 17.68 3.54 15.13
N ALA A 93 17.74 4.69 15.78
CA ALA A 93 17.35 4.86 17.17
C ALA A 93 15.81 4.69 17.38
N LEU A 94 15.02 5.08 16.38
CA LEU A 94 13.56 4.97 16.45
C LEU A 94 13.05 3.60 15.98
N LYS A 95 13.77 2.94 15.07
CA LYS A 95 13.35 1.70 14.40
C LYS A 95 12.91 0.61 15.39
N GLU A 96 13.78 0.31 16.36
CA GLU A 96 13.49 -0.80 17.30
C GLU A 96 12.21 -0.52 18.13
N ASN A 97 12.00 0.71 18.57
CA ASN A 97 10.80 1.10 19.32
C ASN A 97 9.54 1.00 18.46
N ILE A 98 9.61 1.46 17.21
CA ILE A 98 8.48 1.39 16.27
C ILE A 98 8.14 -0.08 16.00
N ILE A 99 9.13 -0.89 15.67
CA ILE A 99 8.93 -2.32 15.39
C ILE A 99 8.34 -3.03 16.60
N GLN A 100 8.86 -2.78 17.81
CA GLN A 100 8.35 -3.41 19.02
C GLN A 100 6.91 -3.00 19.31
N THR A 101 6.55 -1.73 19.07
CA THR A 101 5.17 -1.25 19.17
C THR A 101 4.25 -1.98 18.19
N MET A 102 4.66 -2.08 16.92
CA MET A 102 3.88 -2.79 15.90
C MET A 102 3.71 -4.27 16.21
N ILE A 103 4.75 -4.94 16.72
CA ILE A 103 4.67 -6.34 17.17
C ILE A 103 3.61 -6.48 18.27
N THR A 104 3.70 -5.63 19.31
CA THR A 104 2.80 -5.67 20.46
C THR A 104 1.34 -5.43 20.06
N GLU A 105 1.10 -4.42 19.20
CA GLU A 105 -0.24 -4.13 18.69
C GLU A 105 -0.81 -5.27 17.84
N THR A 106 0.03 -5.89 16.98
CA THR A 106 -0.39 -7.03 16.17
C THR A 106 -0.71 -8.25 17.03
N GLU A 107 0.16 -8.58 17.97
CA GLU A 107 -0.08 -9.71 18.89
C GLU A 107 -1.39 -9.51 19.66
N LYS A 108 -1.63 -8.29 20.13
CA LYS A 108 -2.85 -7.93 20.84
C LYS A 108 -4.09 -8.00 19.94
N TYR A 109 -3.98 -7.52 18.70
CA TYR A 109 -5.06 -7.66 17.72
C TYR A 109 -5.39 -9.12 17.44
N VAL A 110 -4.36 -9.95 17.21
CA VAL A 110 -4.57 -11.38 16.99
C VAL A 110 -5.24 -12.03 18.20
N GLU A 111 -4.86 -11.67 19.42
CA GLU A 111 -5.41 -12.25 20.65
C GLU A 111 -6.83 -11.80 20.95
N THR A 112 -7.17 -10.53 20.67
CA THR A 112 -8.44 -9.92 21.12
C THR A 112 -9.43 -9.60 20.00
N GLY A 113 -8.98 -9.56 18.74
CA GLY A 113 -9.76 -9.10 17.59
C GLY A 113 -10.00 -7.59 17.56
N ASN A 114 -9.40 -6.82 18.46
CA ASN A 114 -9.63 -5.38 18.58
C ASN A 114 -8.31 -4.60 18.50
N PHE A 115 -8.31 -3.52 17.72
CA PHE A 115 -7.29 -2.50 17.82
C PHE A 115 -7.60 -1.61 19.01
N GLU A 116 -6.81 -1.68 20.07
CA GLU A 116 -6.90 -0.68 21.12
C GLU A 116 -6.31 0.63 20.59
N LYS A 117 -7.07 1.74 20.78
CA LYS A 117 -6.49 3.06 20.51
C LYS A 117 -5.30 3.22 21.46
N PRO A 118 -4.10 3.59 20.95
CA PRO A 118 -2.98 3.90 21.82
C PRO A 118 -3.44 4.89 22.88
N ALA A 119 -3.16 4.61 24.14
CA ALA A 119 -3.41 5.58 25.20
C ALA A 119 -2.70 6.87 24.78
N GLN A 120 -3.42 8.01 24.79
CA GLN A 120 -2.88 9.32 24.44
C GLN A 120 -1.62 9.57 25.28
N SER A 121 -0.47 9.23 24.74
CA SER A 121 0.81 9.58 25.32
C SER A 121 1.24 10.93 24.71
N ASP A 122 1.45 11.88 25.59
CA ASP A 122 1.84 13.26 25.34
C ASP A 122 2.65 13.49 24.07
N GLY A 123 2.00 13.99 23.00
CA GLY A 123 2.60 14.78 21.95
C GLY A 123 3.62 14.12 21.01
N LYS A 124 3.88 12.82 21.07
CA LYS A 124 4.74 12.11 20.11
C LYS A 124 3.88 11.19 19.27
N SER A 125 3.75 11.48 17.99
CA SER A 125 3.17 10.61 16.98
C SER A 125 3.95 9.28 16.98
N GLN A 126 3.44 8.25 17.65
CA GLN A 126 3.94 6.89 17.51
C GLN A 126 3.27 6.31 16.26
N ALA A 127 4.07 5.82 15.31
CA ALA A 127 3.55 5.07 14.18
C ALA A 127 2.82 3.83 14.73
N SER A 128 1.53 3.73 14.45
CA SER A 128 0.69 2.61 14.87
C SER A 128 0.45 1.67 13.69
N ILE A 129 0.08 0.41 13.99
CA ILE A 129 -0.32 -0.53 12.94
C ILE A 129 -1.57 -0.04 12.20
N GLN A 130 -2.41 0.77 12.86
CA GLN A 130 -3.57 1.38 12.26
C GLN A 130 -3.18 2.40 11.18
N ASP A 131 -2.11 3.19 11.40
CA ASP A 131 -1.59 4.14 10.40
C ASP A 131 -1.04 3.40 9.19
N VAL A 132 -0.32 2.29 9.40
CA VAL A 132 0.18 1.42 8.31
C VAL A 132 -0.98 0.78 7.55
N SER A 133 -1.98 0.25 8.27
CA SER A 133 -3.19 -0.34 7.67
C SER A 133 -3.95 0.66 6.80
N GLN A 134 -4.06 1.92 7.24
CA GLN A 134 -4.69 2.98 6.45
C GLN A 134 -3.87 3.36 5.22
N LYS A 135 -2.54 3.43 5.33
CA LYS A 135 -1.67 3.71 4.19
C LYS A 135 -1.68 2.61 3.13
N LEU A 136 -1.86 1.36 3.56
CA LEU A 136 -2.01 0.20 2.66
C LEU A 136 -3.44 0.03 2.14
N ASP A 137 -4.37 0.93 2.49
CA ASP A 137 -5.80 0.81 2.19
C ASP A 137 -6.39 -0.56 2.59
N ALA A 138 -5.80 -1.19 3.62
CA ALA A 138 -6.10 -2.56 4.04
C ALA A 138 -7.60 -2.84 4.28
N PRO A 139 -8.42 -1.89 4.77
CA PRO A 139 -9.85 -2.12 4.91
C PRO A 139 -10.60 -2.41 3.60
N ASN A 140 -10.06 -1.97 2.47
CA ASN A 140 -10.66 -2.15 1.15
C ASN A 140 -10.05 -3.32 0.36
N LEU A 141 -9.07 -4.03 0.96
CA LEU A 141 -8.43 -5.19 0.34
C LEU A 141 -9.12 -6.48 0.76
N GLU A 142 -9.59 -7.23 -0.23
CA GLU A 142 -10.14 -8.56 -0.06
C GLU A 142 -9.16 -9.62 -0.58
N TYR A 143 -8.98 -10.69 0.17
CA TYR A 143 -8.17 -11.82 -0.26
C TYR A 143 -8.87 -12.59 -1.38
N ALA A 144 -8.29 -12.59 -2.58
CA ALA A 144 -8.84 -13.28 -3.75
C ALA A 144 -8.24 -14.68 -3.97
N GLY A 145 -7.09 -14.99 -3.33
CA GLY A 145 -6.50 -16.33 -3.40
C GLY A 145 -4.98 -16.33 -3.56
N VAL A 146 -4.43 -17.52 -3.75
CA VAL A 146 -3.01 -17.75 -4.08
C VAL A 146 -2.89 -17.91 -5.59
N LYS A 147 -2.15 -17.02 -6.26
CA LYS A 147 -1.86 -17.12 -7.71
C LYS A 147 -0.75 -18.11 -8.02
N GLY A 148 0.23 -18.26 -7.12
CA GLY A 148 1.36 -19.14 -7.34
C GLY A 148 2.27 -19.25 -6.14
N THR A 149 3.11 -20.29 -6.17
CA THR A 149 4.15 -20.53 -5.16
C THR A 149 5.40 -20.99 -5.87
N GLN A 150 6.52 -20.32 -5.61
CA GLN A 150 7.85 -20.71 -6.06
C GLN A 150 8.65 -21.13 -4.83
N ILE A 151 9.24 -22.33 -4.86
CA ILE A 151 10.02 -22.88 -3.75
C ILE A 151 11.46 -23.10 -4.24
N ASP A 152 12.41 -22.57 -3.48
CA ASP A 152 13.83 -22.78 -3.68
C ASP A 152 14.49 -23.14 -2.33
N GLY A 153 14.76 -24.40 -2.15
CA GLY A 153 15.30 -24.96 -0.90
C GLY A 153 14.40 -24.65 0.30
N ASN A 154 14.90 -23.85 1.22
CA ASN A 154 14.21 -23.47 2.46
C ASN A 154 13.46 -22.14 2.36
N ILE A 155 13.36 -21.57 1.16
CA ILE A 155 12.67 -20.32 0.91
C ILE A 155 11.53 -20.56 -0.07
N ALA A 156 10.40 -19.90 0.16
CA ALA A 156 9.29 -19.86 -0.77
C ALA A 156 8.82 -18.42 -0.98
N ILE A 157 8.43 -18.12 -2.21
CA ILE A 157 7.70 -16.89 -2.55
C ILE A 157 6.27 -17.30 -2.93
N VAL A 158 5.32 -16.83 -2.15
CA VAL A 158 3.89 -17.03 -2.42
C VAL A 158 3.30 -15.73 -2.94
N THR A 159 2.71 -15.79 -4.12
CA THR A 159 2.00 -14.64 -4.69
C THR A 159 0.52 -14.73 -4.32
N LEU A 160 0.08 -13.77 -3.52
CA LEU A 160 -1.33 -13.58 -3.16
C LEU A 160 -1.97 -12.61 -4.14
N SER A 161 -3.22 -12.88 -4.52
CA SER A 161 -4.09 -11.90 -5.17
C SER A 161 -4.93 -11.20 -4.12
N LEU A 162 -4.86 -9.87 -4.09
CA LEU A 162 -5.68 -9.00 -3.26
C LEU A 162 -6.53 -8.13 -4.18
N ARG A 163 -7.84 -8.13 -3.98
CA ARG A 163 -8.77 -7.28 -4.72
C ARG A 163 -9.04 -6.03 -3.92
N ASP A 164 -8.74 -4.89 -4.50
CA ASP A 164 -9.13 -3.61 -3.96
C ASP A 164 -10.54 -3.28 -4.42
N THR A 165 -11.48 -3.19 -3.47
CA THR A 165 -12.91 -2.96 -3.74
C THR A 165 -13.23 -1.52 -4.13
N LYS A 166 -12.35 -0.57 -3.82
CA LYS A 166 -12.52 0.86 -4.13
C LYS A 166 -12.24 1.15 -5.60
N VAL A 167 -11.20 0.54 -6.15
CA VAL A 167 -10.82 0.70 -7.56
C VAL A 167 -11.26 -0.48 -8.44
N ASP A 168 -11.79 -1.55 -7.83
CA ASP A 168 -12.22 -2.80 -8.49
C ASP A 168 -11.10 -3.44 -9.32
N LYS A 169 -9.91 -3.58 -8.73
CA LYS A 169 -8.71 -4.12 -9.37
C LYS A 169 -8.02 -5.13 -8.47
N GLU A 170 -7.39 -6.15 -9.08
CA GLU A 170 -6.56 -7.11 -8.36
C GLU A 170 -5.09 -6.71 -8.43
N PHE A 171 -4.41 -6.86 -7.28
CA PHE A 171 -2.98 -6.61 -7.10
C PHE A 171 -2.29 -7.85 -6.55
N ASP A 172 -1.03 -8.03 -6.91
CA ASP A 172 -0.21 -9.15 -6.48
C ASP A 172 0.67 -8.76 -5.31
N LEU A 173 0.51 -9.44 -4.16
CA LEU A 173 1.37 -9.30 -3.01
C LEU A 173 2.26 -10.54 -2.87
N LYS A 174 3.59 -10.35 -2.88
CA LYS A 174 4.57 -11.43 -2.83
C LYS A 174 5.08 -11.61 -1.40
N ILE A 175 4.70 -12.73 -0.81
CA ILE A 175 5.07 -13.10 0.56
C ILE A 175 6.25 -14.08 0.51
N LYS A 176 7.36 -13.70 1.13
CA LYS A 176 8.49 -14.59 1.35
C LYS A 176 8.30 -15.37 2.64
N MET A 177 8.48 -16.67 2.53
CA MET A 177 8.36 -17.59 3.63
C MET A 177 9.65 -18.40 3.77
N ARG A 178 9.98 -18.75 5.01
CA ARG A 178 11.10 -19.62 5.37
C ARG A 178 10.55 -20.94 5.89
N ALA A 179 11.16 -22.06 5.46
CA ALA A 179 10.86 -23.36 6.03
C ALA A 179 11.32 -23.41 7.50
N ILE A 180 10.44 -23.94 8.34
CA ILE A 180 10.70 -24.22 9.75
C ILE A 180 10.56 -25.72 10.03
N ASP A 181 10.70 -26.12 11.30
CA ASP A 181 10.63 -27.52 11.69
C ASP A 181 9.34 -28.21 11.20
N ASN A 182 9.43 -29.53 11.00
CA ASN A 182 8.33 -30.39 10.53
C ASN A 182 7.79 -30.10 9.12
N GLY A 183 8.50 -29.27 8.32
CA GLY A 183 8.12 -28.91 6.97
C GLY A 183 7.01 -27.84 6.90
N GLU A 184 6.78 -27.13 7.98
CA GLU A 184 5.92 -25.94 8.01
C GLU A 184 6.70 -24.71 7.52
N TRP A 185 5.96 -23.63 7.26
CA TRP A 185 6.51 -22.39 6.73
C TRP A 185 6.14 -21.18 7.58
N GLN A 186 7.05 -20.23 7.64
CA GLN A 186 6.90 -18.99 8.40
C GLN A 186 7.07 -17.78 7.49
N VAL A 187 6.13 -16.84 7.54
CA VAL A 187 6.20 -15.55 6.85
C VAL A 187 7.31 -14.71 7.46
N VAL A 188 8.19 -14.16 6.62
CA VAL A 188 9.34 -13.36 7.07
C VAL A 188 9.44 -12.00 6.38
N GLU A 189 8.78 -11.82 5.22
CA GLU A 189 8.96 -10.59 4.42
C GLU A 189 7.83 -10.44 3.39
N VAL A 190 7.46 -9.21 3.06
CA VAL A 190 6.75 -8.85 1.84
C VAL A 190 7.79 -8.32 0.85
N THR A 191 8.03 -9.02 -0.25
CA THR A 191 9.16 -8.71 -1.14
C THR A 191 8.89 -7.63 -2.16
N ASN A 192 7.64 -7.23 -2.34
CA ASN A 192 7.23 -6.19 -3.30
C ASN A 192 6.33 -5.12 -2.65
N LEU A 193 6.59 -4.78 -1.37
CA LEU A 193 5.75 -3.86 -0.62
C LEU A 193 5.62 -2.49 -1.32
N ILE A 194 6.74 -1.92 -1.74
CA ILE A 194 6.77 -0.60 -2.39
C ILE A 194 6.08 -0.64 -3.76
N GLU A 195 6.40 -1.65 -4.58
CA GLU A 195 5.76 -1.85 -5.88
C GLU A 195 4.23 -1.98 -5.74
N PHE A 196 3.79 -2.79 -4.76
CA PHE A 196 2.38 -2.97 -4.46
C PHE A 196 1.69 -1.65 -4.08
N MET A 197 2.29 -0.84 -3.21
CA MET A 197 1.76 0.48 -2.83
C MET A 197 1.70 1.45 -4.02
N GLN A 198 2.73 1.48 -4.85
CA GLN A 198 2.78 2.33 -6.05
C GLN A 198 1.73 1.93 -7.08
N GLU A 199 1.50 0.62 -7.26
CA GLU A 199 0.45 0.11 -8.15
C GLU A 199 -0.96 0.47 -7.66
N GLN A 200 -1.21 0.40 -6.34
CA GLN A 200 -2.47 0.84 -5.73
C GLN A 200 -2.68 2.35 -5.92
N GLU A 201 -1.69 3.17 -5.56
CA GLU A 201 -1.76 4.62 -5.72
C GLU A 201 -2.05 5.02 -7.17
N LYS A 202 -1.36 4.39 -8.12
CA LYS A 202 -1.60 4.61 -9.55
C LYS A 202 -3.03 4.25 -9.96
N ALA A 203 -3.55 3.11 -9.49
CA ALA A 203 -4.91 2.70 -9.80
C ALA A 203 -5.97 3.65 -9.20
N GLU A 204 -5.74 4.17 -7.99
CA GLU A 204 -6.60 5.18 -7.39
C GLU A 204 -6.58 6.49 -8.18
N GLN A 205 -5.40 6.94 -8.60
CA GLN A 205 -5.26 8.15 -9.44
C GLN A 205 -5.97 7.98 -10.79
N GLU A 206 -5.83 6.82 -11.44
CA GLU A 206 -6.54 6.49 -12.68
C GLU A 206 -8.06 6.51 -12.47
N LYS A 207 -8.56 5.93 -11.37
CA LYS A 207 -9.97 5.90 -11.03
C LYS A 207 -10.53 7.29 -10.72
N LEU A 208 -9.78 8.08 -9.96
CA LEU A 208 -10.15 9.48 -9.69
C LEU A 208 -10.19 10.32 -10.97
N ALA A 209 -9.22 10.12 -11.87
CA ALA A 209 -9.20 10.81 -13.16
C ALA A 209 -10.42 10.43 -14.02
N GLU A 210 -10.79 9.14 -14.04
CA GLU A 210 -11.99 8.65 -14.75
C GLU A 210 -13.27 9.31 -14.20
N ILE A 211 -13.44 9.31 -12.87
CA ILE A 211 -14.60 9.89 -12.20
C ILE A 211 -14.67 11.40 -12.42
N ASN A 212 -13.52 12.08 -12.40
CA ASN A 212 -13.45 13.52 -12.53
C ASN A 212 -13.49 14.02 -13.99
N ALA A 213 -13.24 13.15 -14.98
CA ALA A 213 -13.18 13.55 -16.38
C ALA A 213 -14.42 14.32 -16.90
N PRO A 214 -15.67 13.94 -16.57
CA PRO A 214 -16.84 14.71 -16.98
C PRO A 214 -16.88 16.10 -16.36
N VAL A 215 -16.56 16.19 -15.05
CA VAL A 215 -16.53 17.45 -14.31
C VAL A 215 -15.39 18.33 -14.82
N GLN A 216 -14.22 17.75 -15.05
CA GLN A 216 -13.07 18.46 -15.62
C GLN A 216 -13.40 19.07 -16.99
N LYS A 217 -14.08 18.32 -17.85
CA LYS A 217 -14.52 18.81 -19.16
C LYS A 217 -15.47 19.99 -19.04
N GLU A 218 -16.39 19.97 -18.05
CA GLU A 218 -17.28 21.09 -17.80
C GLU A 218 -16.53 22.30 -17.23
N MET A 219 -15.54 22.06 -16.37
CA MET A 219 -14.68 23.11 -15.82
C MET A 219 -13.83 23.77 -16.90
N ASP A 220 -13.18 22.97 -17.75
CA ASP A 220 -12.35 23.47 -18.85
C ASP A 220 -13.17 24.26 -19.86
N ALA A 221 -14.43 23.87 -20.10
CA ALA A 221 -15.35 24.63 -20.94
C ALA A 221 -15.78 25.98 -20.33
N ALA A 222 -15.72 26.11 -19.00
CA ALA A 222 -16.10 27.32 -18.30
C ALA A 222 -14.92 28.22 -17.93
N PHE A 223 -13.74 27.61 -17.68
CA PHE A 223 -12.56 28.31 -17.20
C PHE A 223 -11.29 27.60 -17.73
N ASP A 224 -10.50 28.31 -18.54
CA ASP A 224 -9.31 27.77 -19.20
C ASP A 224 -8.05 28.52 -18.76
N VAL A 225 -7.07 27.79 -18.24
CA VAL A 225 -5.73 28.27 -17.86
C VAL A 225 -4.63 27.76 -18.78
N SER A 226 -4.98 27.10 -19.86
CA SER A 226 -4.03 26.44 -20.77
C SER A 226 -2.94 27.40 -21.25
N ASN A 227 -1.67 27.00 -21.04
CA ASN A 227 -0.47 27.73 -21.47
C ASN A 227 -0.30 29.16 -20.93
N ARG A 228 -0.92 29.50 -19.79
CA ARG A 228 -0.92 30.84 -19.22
C ARG A 228 -0.38 30.89 -17.79
N ILE A 229 0.48 29.95 -17.42
CA ILE A 229 1.14 29.94 -16.12
C ILE A 229 2.59 30.37 -16.33
N ALA A 230 2.99 31.48 -15.74
CA ALA A 230 4.36 31.99 -15.76
C ALA A 230 4.89 32.03 -14.33
N GLY A 231 6.07 31.47 -14.10
CA GLY A 231 6.79 31.57 -12.83
C GLY A 231 7.93 32.59 -12.94
N SER A 232 8.15 33.40 -11.90
CA SER A 232 9.31 34.27 -11.78
C SER A 232 9.92 34.16 -10.41
N ILE A 233 11.25 34.15 -10.33
CA ILE A 233 11.99 34.16 -9.08
C ILE A 233 12.03 35.59 -8.57
N VAL A 234 11.61 35.81 -7.31
CA VAL A 234 11.68 37.11 -6.64
C VAL A 234 12.66 37.00 -5.49
N SER A 235 13.77 37.77 -5.55
CA SER A 235 14.73 37.87 -4.46
C SER A 235 14.28 38.93 -3.45
N GLN A 236 14.22 38.58 -2.18
CA GLN A 236 13.69 39.51 -1.15
C GLN A 236 14.72 40.11 -0.22
N ASN A 237 15.97 39.69 -0.16
CA ASN A 237 16.91 40.34 0.79
C ASN A 237 18.38 40.16 0.44
N SER A 238 19.19 41.22 0.67
CA SER A 238 20.62 41.21 0.42
C SER A 238 21.42 40.50 1.51
N PHE A 239 20.89 40.36 2.72
CA PHE A 239 21.59 39.75 3.87
C PHE A 239 21.35 38.28 4.07
N PHE A 240 20.17 37.78 3.66
CA PHE A 240 19.86 36.36 3.63
C PHE A 240 19.22 36.08 2.29
N PRO A 241 19.91 35.39 1.36
CA PRO A 241 19.36 35.10 0.04
C PRO A 241 18.19 34.12 0.16
N SER A 242 17.00 34.67 0.33
CA SER A 242 15.75 33.92 0.26
C SER A 242 15.08 34.26 -1.06
N HIS A 243 14.73 33.24 -1.79
CA HIS A 243 14.05 33.36 -3.09
C HIS A 243 12.62 32.85 -2.97
N TYR A 244 11.69 33.65 -3.44
CA TYR A 244 10.29 33.24 -3.61
C TYR A 244 10.01 33.04 -5.09
N ILE A 245 9.18 32.07 -5.39
CA ILE A 245 8.68 31.93 -6.75
C ILE A 245 7.26 32.54 -6.78
N ARG A 246 7.09 33.55 -7.62
CA ARG A 246 5.78 34.12 -7.92
C ARG A 246 5.25 33.45 -9.16
N PHE A 247 4.03 32.93 -9.08
CA PHE A 247 3.30 32.38 -10.21
C PHE A 247 2.22 33.38 -10.65
N GLN A 248 2.19 33.66 -11.94
CA GLN A 248 1.13 34.40 -12.58
C GLN A 248 0.29 33.41 -13.38
N ILE A 249 -1.00 33.33 -13.05
CA ILE A 249 -1.95 32.43 -13.70
C ILE A 249 -2.88 33.25 -14.56
N GLY A 250 -2.70 33.18 -15.88
CA GLY A 250 -3.64 33.73 -16.83
C GLY A 250 -4.79 32.76 -17.07
N TYR A 251 -6.00 33.28 -17.26
CA TYR A 251 -7.16 32.46 -17.55
C TYR A 251 -8.07 33.12 -18.60
N THR A 252 -8.93 32.28 -19.20
CA THR A 252 -10.03 32.73 -20.06
C THR A 252 -11.33 32.11 -19.60
N LEU A 253 -12.44 32.79 -19.92
CA LEU A 253 -13.80 32.30 -19.75
C LEU A 253 -14.38 31.96 -21.12
N PRO A 254 -14.21 30.72 -21.62
CA PRO A 254 -14.63 30.36 -22.98
C PRO A 254 -16.11 30.43 -23.20
N THR A 255 -16.91 30.26 -22.12
CA THR A 255 -18.37 30.28 -22.17
C THR A 255 -18.90 31.53 -21.43
N PRO A 256 -19.17 32.63 -22.15
CA PRO A 256 -19.52 33.93 -21.54
C PRO A 256 -20.83 33.92 -20.73
N ASP A 257 -21.72 32.99 -21.01
CA ASP A 257 -23.04 32.90 -20.34
C ASP A 257 -22.99 32.14 -18.99
N LYS A 258 -21.90 31.38 -18.73
CA LYS A 258 -21.66 30.76 -17.43
C LYS A 258 -21.03 31.78 -16.48
N LYS A 259 -21.67 32.02 -15.35
CA LYS A 259 -21.09 32.85 -14.28
C LYS A 259 -20.17 32.00 -13.42
N VAL A 260 -18.86 32.17 -13.62
CA VAL A 260 -17.83 31.64 -12.73
C VAL A 260 -17.44 32.73 -11.75
N SER A 261 -17.74 32.56 -10.46
CA SER A 261 -17.45 33.55 -9.42
C SER A 261 -16.10 33.31 -8.72
N SER A 262 -15.73 32.07 -8.59
CA SER A 262 -14.44 31.66 -8.02
C SER A 262 -14.01 30.33 -8.57
N VAL A 263 -12.69 30.08 -8.57
CA VAL A 263 -12.07 28.79 -8.90
C VAL A 263 -11.12 28.41 -7.78
N MET A 264 -11.19 27.17 -7.33
CA MET A 264 -10.27 26.57 -6.37
C MET A 264 -9.59 25.38 -7.02
N GLY A 265 -8.31 25.22 -6.77
CA GLY A 265 -7.53 24.11 -7.32
C GLY A 265 -6.14 24.05 -6.73
N TYR A 266 -5.28 23.30 -7.40
CA TYR A 266 -3.89 23.13 -7.00
C TYR A 266 -2.96 23.43 -8.18
N LEU A 267 -1.89 24.16 -7.89
CA LEU A 267 -0.77 24.35 -8.81
C LEU A 267 0.34 23.37 -8.42
N ASN A 268 0.57 22.39 -9.26
CA ASN A 268 1.65 21.42 -9.08
C ASN A 268 2.90 21.91 -9.80
N VAL A 269 3.94 22.25 -9.05
CA VAL A 269 5.25 22.58 -9.59
C VAL A 269 6.04 21.28 -9.72
N LYS A 270 6.48 20.97 -10.92
CA LYS A 270 7.24 19.75 -11.22
C LYS A 270 8.71 20.08 -11.42
N ASP A 271 9.58 19.16 -11.02
CA ASP A 271 11.01 19.22 -11.33
C ASP A 271 11.28 18.83 -12.79
N LYS A 272 12.56 18.82 -13.17
CA LYS A 272 13.03 18.45 -14.52
C LYS A 272 12.66 17.01 -14.93
N ASP A 273 12.42 16.13 -13.95
CA ASP A 273 12.09 14.72 -14.16
C ASP A 273 10.57 14.47 -14.15
N GLY A 274 9.77 15.56 -14.00
CA GLY A 274 8.32 15.53 -14.01
C GLY A 274 7.69 15.15 -12.67
N LYS A 275 8.49 14.98 -11.61
CA LYS A 275 8.03 14.71 -10.26
C LYS A 275 7.51 16.01 -9.62
N THR A 276 6.39 15.94 -8.92
CA THR A 276 5.84 17.09 -8.18
C THR A 276 6.76 17.46 -7.02
N ALA A 277 7.41 18.62 -7.14
CA ALA A 277 8.28 19.17 -6.10
C ALA A 277 7.47 19.91 -5.02
N VAL A 278 6.40 20.61 -5.42
CA VAL A 278 5.50 21.30 -4.50
C VAL A 278 4.11 21.40 -5.08
N THR A 279 3.10 21.31 -4.22
CA THR A 279 1.69 21.56 -4.54
C THR A 279 1.22 22.79 -3.77
N LEU A 280 0.71 23.78 -4.48
CA LEU A 280 0.24 25.03 -3.91
C LEU A 280 -1.28 25.09 -4.04
N PRO A 281 -2.04 25.33 -2.96
CA PRO A 281 -3.47 25.62 -3.07
C PRO A 281 -3.65 26.97 -3.77
N VAL A 282 -4.54 27.01 -4.73
CA VAL A 282 -4.85 28.20 -5.53
C VAL A 282 -6.33 28.48 -5.38
N GLN A 283 -6.67 29.75 -5.04
CA GLN A 283 -8.03 30.22 -5.02
C GLN A 283 -8.13 31.56 -5.71
N ILE A 284 -8.85 31.60 -6.83
CA ILE A 284 -9.12 32.83 -7.59
C ILE A 284 -10.55 33.24 -7.28
N ASN A 285 -10.71 34.40 -6.64
CA ASN A 285 -12.02 34.97 -6.29
C ASN A 285 -12.31 36.17 -7.18
N ASN A 286 -13.57 36.55 -7.23
CA ASN A 286 -14.05 37.74 -7.96
C ASN A 286 -13.64 37.73 -9.44
N ILE A 287 -13.86 36.58 -10.10
CA ILE A 287 -13.54 36.41 -11.50
C ILE A 287 -14.39 37.36 -12.33
N ASP A 288 -13.73 38.35 -12.95
CA ASP A 288 -14.34 39.31 -13.87
C ASP A 288 -13.94 38.98 -15.32
N LYS A 289 -14.86 39.21 -16.25
CA LYS A 289 -14.60 39.05 -17.69
C LYS A 289 -13.41 39.89 -18.20
N ASN A 290 -13.10 40.97 -17.49
CA ASN A 290 -12.02 41.90 -17.84
C ASN A 290 -10.68 41.56 -17.14
N TYR A 291 -10.70 40.64 -16.19
CA TYR A 291 -9.51 40.28 -15.44
C TYR A 291 -9.04 38.89 -15.89
N THR A 292 -7.85 38.84 -16.45
CA THR A 292 -7.34 37.62 -17.11
C THR A 292 -6.12 37.03 -16.42
N ALA A 293 -5.73 37.52 -15.25
CA ALA A 293 -4.58 37.00 -14.51
C ALA A 293 -4.74 37.13 -13.00
N ALA A 294 -4.19 36.21 -12.28
CA ALA A 294 -4.07 36.24 -10.82
C ALA A 294 -2.63 35.91 -10.41
N ASP A 295 -2.11 36.63 -9.39
CA ASP A 295 -0.76 36.44 -8.87
C ASP A 295 -0.80 35.56 -7.62
N TYR A 296 0.06 34.53 -7.58
CA TYR A 296 0.29 33.67 -6.42
C TYR A 296 1.76 33.66 -6.07
N THR A 297 2.06 33.69 -4.77
CA THR A 297 3.42 33.59 -4.25
C THR A 297 3.55 32.32 -3.41
N THR A 298 4.64 31.59 -3.56
CA THR A 298 4.90 30.42 -2.72
C THR A 298 5.28 30.85 -1.32
N ASP A 299 4.73 30.19 -0.29
CA ASP A 299 5.17 30.36 1.10
C ASP A 299 6.52 29.66 1.37
N LYS A 300 7.05 28.92 0.39
CA LYS A 300 8.27 28.12 0.51
C LYS A 300 9.47 28.93 0.02
N ILE A 301 10.46 29.07 0.89
CA ILE A 301 11.76 29.67 0.57
C ILE A 301 12.61 28.60 -0.13
N TRP A 302 13.16 28.93 -1.30
CA TRP A 302 14.05 28.05 -2.06
C TRP A 302 15.48 28.58 -1.93
N THR A 303 16.39 27.71 -1.50
CA THR A 303 17.83 27.98 -1.58
C THR A 303 18.36 27.35 -2.85
N PHE A 304 18.95 28.15 -3.70
CA PHE A 304 19.66 27.65 -4.88
C PHE A 304 21.15 27.59 -4.53
N GLU A 305 21.77 26.44 -4.64
CA GLU A 305 23.22 26.34 -4.68
C GLU A 305 23.71 26.92 -5.99
N SER A 306 24.59 27.89 -5.89
CA SER A 306 25.24 28.58 -7.03
C SER A 306 26.38 27.78 -7.60
#